data_25f6efd18a8b8e9ddf2b79db3233fb4f
#
_entry.id   25f6efd18a8b8e9ddf2b79db3233fb4f
#
_cell.length_a   1.000
_cell.length_b   1.000
_cell.length_c   1.000
_cell.angle_alpha   90.00
_cell.angle_beta   90.00
_cell.angle_gamma   90.00
#
_symmetry.space_group_name_H-M   'P 1'
#
loop_
_entity.id
_entity.type
_entity.pdbx_description
1 polymer ?
#
loop_
_entity_poly.entity_id
_entity_poly.type
_entity_poly.pdbx_seq_one_letter_code
_entity_poly.pdbx_strand_id
1 'polypeptide(L)'
;MLTPERIKTLSKKVNFVKALSAVIPAYQTNVESLHYDVFEDEETGYDYEYLVIDYVGGAHSYRSCNGNSISVIFEEIAGMLDSGYYEEERDYNVVKSSCRKIKF
;
A
#
# COMPACT_ATOMS: atom_id res chain seq x y z
N MET A 1 14.18 0.34 -13.03
CA MET A 1 14.99 -0.47 -12.09
C MET A 1 15.12 0.24 -10.76
N LEU A 2 14.97 -0.49 -9.67
CA LEU A 2 15.07 0.06 -8.33
C LEU A 2 16.54 0.22 -7.91
N THR A 3 16.93 1.44 -7.55
CA THR A 3 18.24 1.73 -7.00
C THR A 3 18.29 1.38 -5.51
N PRO A 4 19.50 1.21 -4.91
CA PRO A 4 19.61 0.98 -3.47
C PRO A 4 18.96 2.08 -2.62
N GLU A 5 19.05 3.34 -3.04
CA GLU A 5 18.42 4.46 -2.33
C GLU A 5 16.90 4.41 -2.43
N ARG A 6 16.38 4.05 -3.61
CA ARG A 6 14.95 3.90 -3.82
C ARG A 6 14.39 2.75 -2.97
N ILE A 7 15.11 1.63 -2.93
CA ILE A 7 14.74 0.48 -2.07
C ILE A 7 14.71 0.90 -0.61
N LYS A 8 15.68 1.67 -0.15
CA LYS A 8 15.72 2.16 1.23
C LYS A 8 14.51 3.06 1.54
N THR A 9 14.16 3.96 0.65
CA THR A 9 12.99 4.84 0.79
C THR A 9 11.69 4.04 0.83
N LEU A 10 11.53 3.09 -0.07
CA LEU A 10 10.34 2.23 -0.13
C LEU A 10 10.25 1.33 1.10
N SER A 11 11.37 0.79 1.57
CA SER A 11 11.43 -0.03 2.78
C SER A 11 10.91 0.73 4.01
N LYS A 12 11.23 2.01 4.13
CA LYS A 12 10.71 2.85 5.22
C LYS A 12 9.19 2.96 5.17
N LYS A 13 8.63 3.14 3.98
CA LYS A 13 7.18 3.22 3.77
C LYS A 13 6.50 1.89 4.12
N VAL A 14 7.05 0.79 3.63
CA VAL A 14 6.54 -0.56 3.92
C VAL A 14 6.55 -0.82 5.42
N ASN A 15 7.65 -0.51 6.10
CA ASN A 15 7.77 -0.73 7.54
C ASN A 15 6.84 0.18 8.34
N PHE A 16 6.63 1.41 7.90
CA PHE A 16 5.68 2.32 8.54
C PHE A 16 4.26 1.76 8.50
N VAL A 17 3.80 1.33 7.34
CA VAL A 17 2.46 0.75 7.20
C VAL A 17 2.35 -0.56 7.99
N LYS A 18 3.39 -1.38 7.98
CA LYS A 18 3.44 -2.61 8.76
C LYS A 18 3.30 -2.34 10.26
N ALA A 19 3.96 -1.30 10.78
CA ALA A 19 3.83 -0.90 12.17
C ALA A 19 2.39 -0.46 12.50
N LEU A 20 1.76 0.31 11.63
CA LEU A 20 0.36 0.71 11.79
C LEU A 20 -0.59 -0.48 11.72
N SER A 21 -0.29 -1.46 10.88
CA SER A 21 -1.08 -2.69 10.76
C SER A 21 -1.10 -3.50 12.07
N ALA A 22 -0.07 -3.36 12.89
CA ALA A 22 0.00 -4.02 14.20
C ALA A 22 -0.87 -3.31 15.26
N VAL A 23 -1.24 -2.05 15.03
CA VAL A 23 -1.93 -1.20 16.03
C VAL A 23 -3.37 -0.92 15.64
N ILE A 24 -3.62 -0.53 14.40
CA ILE A 24 -4.93 -0.05 13.93
C ILE A 24 -6.07 -1.04 14.19
N PRO A 25 -5.93 -2.35 13.97
CA PRO A 25 -7.04 -3.29 14.20
C PRO A 25 -7.55 -3.33 15.64
N ALA A 26 -6.74 -2.91 16.60
CA ALA A 26 -7.17 -2.81 18.00
C ALA A 26 -8.16 -1.67 18.23
N TYR A 27 -8.14 -0.64 17.37
CA TYR A 27 -9.00 0.55 17.49
C TYR A 27 -10.08 0.59 16.42
N GLN A 28 -9.82 0.03 15.27
CA GLN A 28 -10.74 -0.09 14.13
C GLN A 28 -11.02 -1.57 13.91
N THR A 29 -12.00 -2.11 14.61
CA THR A 29 -12.26 -3.55 14.67
C THR A 29 -12.76 -4.16 13.35
N ASN A 30 -13.21 -3.33 12.40
CA ASN A 30 -13.53 -3.77 11.05
C ASN A 30 -12.31 -3.93 10.15
N VAL A 31 -11.14 -3.51 10.59
CA VAL A 31 -9.89 -3.64 9.85
C VAL A 31 -9.14 -4.89 10.31
N GLU A 32 -8.76 -5.74 9.37
CA GLU A 32 -7.95 -6.93 9.63
C GLU A 32 -6.46 -6.60 9.57
N SER A 33 -6.03 -5.93 8.50
CA SER A 33 -4.63 -5.59 8.29
C SER A 33 -4.46 -4.45 7.30
N LEU A 34 -3.26 -3.86 7.31
CA LEU A 34 -2.83 -2.91 6.29
C LEU A 34 -1.49 -3.38 5.73
N HIS A 35 -1.26 -3.15 4.45
CA HIS A 35 0.05 -3.38 3.86
C HIS A 35 0.33 -2.38 2.75
N TYR A 36 1.59 -2.25 2.42
CA TYR A 36 2.07 -1.35 1.38
C TYR A 36 2.80 -2.18 0.34
N ASP A 37 2.20 -2.31 -0.83
CA ASP A 37 2.69 -3.18 -1.88
C ASP A 37 3.42 -2.36 -2.94
N VAL A 38 4.60 -2.83 -3.32
CA VAL A 38 5.43 -2.22 -4.35
C VAL A 38 5.61 -3.22 -5.47
N PHE A 39 5.38 -2.76 -6.69
CA PHE A 39 5.53 -3.56 -7.90
C PHE A 39 6.47 -2.88 -8.86
N GLU A 40 7.22 -3.66 -9.61
CA GLU A 40 8.10 -3.16 -10.68
C GLU A 40 7.68 -3.77 -12.01
N ASP A 41 7.48 -2.90 -13.01
CA ASP A 41 7.34 -3.31 -14.40
C ASP A 41 8.75 -3.58 -14.94
N GLU A 42 9.07 -4.83 -15.21
CA GLU A 42 10.40 -5.23 -15.63
C GLU A 42 10.77 -4.74 -17.04
N GLU A 43 9.77 -4.44 -17.87
CA GLU A 43 10.02 -3.93 -19.22
C GLU A 43 10.40 -2.45 -19.22
N THR A 44 9.72 -1.63 -18.42
CA THR A 44 9.91 -0.18 -18.37
C THR A 44 10.79 0.28 -17.22
N GLY A 45 10.94 -0.54 -16.18
CA GLY A 45 11.60 -0.18 -14.94
C GLY A 45 10.76 0.73 -14.04
N TYR A 46 9.50 1.00 -14.42
CA TYR A 46 8.60 1.82 -13.63
C TYR A 46 8.16 1.07 -12.37
N ASP A 47 8.06 1.76 -11.24
CA ASP A 47 7.56 1.18 -10.00
C ASP A 47 6.21 1.77 -9.61
N TYR A 48 5.39 0.94 -8.97
CA TYR A 48 4.05 1.29 -8.49
C TYR A 48 3.96 1.03 -7.01
N GLU A 49 3.35 1.96 -6.28
CA GLU A 49 3.17 1.87 -4.83
C GLU A 49 1.68 1.88 -4.51
N TYR A 50 1.21 0.87 -3.77
CA TYR A 50 -0.19 0.78 -3.35
C TYR A 50 -0.31 0.56 -1.87
N LEU A 51 -1.16 1.38 -1.24
CA LEU A 51 -1.64 1.14 0.11
C LEU A 51 -2.87 0.24 0.02
N VAL A 52 -2.90 -0.82 0.81
CA VAL A 52 -4.02 -1.76 0.85
C VAL A 52 -4.52 -1.89 2.28
N ILE A 53 -5.83 -1.76 2.46
CA ILE A 53 -6.49 -2.04 3.73
C ILE A 53 -7.36 -3.27 3.52
N ASP A 54 -7.13 -4.30 4.34
CA ASP A 54 -7.93 -5.52 4.34
C ASP A 54 -8.94 -5.43 5.48
N TYR A 55 -10.21 -5.62 5.16
CA TYR A 55 -11.28 -5.57 6.16
C TYR A 55 -11.71 -6.98 6.58
N VAL A 56 -12.18 -7.08 7.81
CA VAL A 56 -12.83 -8.31 8.29
C VAL A 56 -14.01 -8.60 7.37
N GLY A 57 -14.11 -9.84 6.89
CA GLY A 57 -15.15 -10.23 5.95
C GLY A 57 -14.68 -10.29 4.49
N GLY A 58 -13.44 -9.91 4.21
CA GLY A 58 -12.81 -10.12 2.90
C GLY A 58 -12.85 -8.95 1.94
N ALA A 59 -13.40 -7.80 2.34
CA ALA A 59 -13.34 -6.59 1.51
C ALA A 59 -11.95 -5.93 1.61
N HIS A 60 -11.59 -5.15 0.59
CA HIS A 60 -10.30 -4.46 0.52
C HIS A 60 -10.49 -3.04 0.01
N SER A 61 -9.65 -2.12 0.45
CA SER A 61 -9.51 -0.79 -0.14
C SER A 61 -8.10 -0.64 -0.70
N TYR A 62 -7.98 0.00 -1.85
CA TYR A 62 -6.71 0.19 -2.56
C TYR A 62 -6.50 1.66 -2.88
N ARG A 63 -5.27 2.14 -2.70
CA ARG A 63 -4.92 3.52 -3.04
C ARG A 63 -3.52 3.59 -3.60
N SER A 64 -3.38 4.18 -4.80
CA SER A 64 -2.05 4.49 -5.36
C SER A 64 -1.39 5.59 -4.54
N CYS A 65 -0.15 5.35 -4.11
CA CYS A 65 0.61 6.28 -3.28
C CYS A 65 1.97 6.61 -3.91
N ASN A 66 2.08 6.49 -5.22
CA ASN A 66 3.32 6.77 -5.94
C ASN A 66 3.86 8.16 -5.61
N GLY A 67 5.12 8.20 -5.15
CA GLY A 67 5.78 9.46 -4.82
C GLY A 67 5.33 10.12 -3.52
N ASN A 68 4.39 9.54 -2.80
CA ASN A 68 3.90 10.12 -1.55
C ASN A 68 4.93 9.97 -0.43
N SER A 69 5.04 11.01 0.39
CA SER A 69 5.81 10.96 1.64
C SER A 69 5.08 10.11 2.68
N ILE A 70 5.78 9.74 3.75
CA ILE A 70 5.19 9.00 4.87
C ILE A 70 4.02 9.78 5.49
N SER A 71 4.13 11.10 5.61
CA SER A 71 3.03 11.91 6.17
C SER A 71 1.79 11.89 5.28
N VAL A 72 1.97 11.92 3.96
CA VAL A 72 0.85 11.80 3.02
C VAL A 72 0.24 10.42 3.05
N ILE A 73 1.04 9.37 3.15
CA ILE A 73 0.55 7.99 3.32
C ILE A 73 -0.31 7.88 4.58
N PHE A 74 0.13 8.48 5.68
CA PHE A 74 -0.63 8.49 6.93
C PHE A 74 -1.99 9.18 6.75
N GLU A 75 -2.03 10.32 6.06
CA GLU A 75 -3.28 11.02 5.75
C GLU A 75 -4.21 10.17 4.86
N GLU A 76 -3.66 9.46 3.88
CA GLU A 76 -4.42 8.55 3.03
C GLU A 76 -5.03 7.41 3.85
N ILE A 77 -4.28 6.84 4.78
CA ILE A 77 -4.81 5.80 5.69
C ILE A 77 -5.99 6.35 6.48
N ALA A 78 -5.82 7.52 7.11
CA ALA A 78 -6.88 8.15 7.88
C ALA A 78 -8.14 8.39 7.04
N GLY A 79 -7.98 8.91 5.84
CA GLY A 79 -9.09 9.16 4.91
C GLY A 79 -9.82 7.89 4.51
N MET A 80 -9.08 6.82 4.21
CA MET A 80 -9.67 5.53 3.84
C MET A 80 -10.43 4.90 5.01
N LEU A 81 -9.90 4.98 6.22
CA LEU A 81 -10.56 4.46 7.40
C LEU A 81 -11.86 5.21 7.72
N ASP A 82 -11.87 6.53 7.53
CA ASP A 82 -13.04 7.36 7.79
C ASP A 82 -14.14 7.17 6.76
N SER A 83 -13.79 7.03 5.50
CA SER A 83 -14.76 6.98 4.40
C SER A 83 -15.23 5.57 4.02
N GLY A 84 -14.49 4.54 4.41
CA GLY A 84 -14.75 3.17 3.96
C GLY A 84 -14.55 3.00 2.46
N TYR A 85 -13.59 3.66 1.89
CA TYR A 85 -13.45 3.92 0.47
C TYR A 85 -12.74 2.78 -0.27
N TYR A 86 -13.34 2.34 -1.37
CA TYR A 86 -12.85 1.22 -2.19
C TYR A 86 -12.37 1.73 -3.54
N GLU A 87 -11.24 2.42 -3.58
CA GLU A 87 -10.70 2.93 -4.83
C GLU A 87 -9.64 2.02 -5.43
N GLU A 88 -9.51 2.12 -6.73
CA GLU A 88 -8.38 1.64 -7.50
C GLU A 88 -8.15 0.12 -7.45
N GLU A 89 -9.16 -0.67 -7.05
CA GLU A 89 -9.06 -2.13 -7.06
C GLU A 89 -8.72 -2.66 -8.45
N ARG A 90 -9.37 -2.12 -9.48
CA ARG A 90 -9.14 -2.51 -10.86
C ARG A 90 -7.69 -2.23 -11.27
N ASP A 91 -7.19 -1.03 -10.97
CA ASP A 91 -5.83 -0.63 -11.33
C ASP A 91 -4.81 -1.46 -10.57
N TYR A 92 -5.05 -1.70 -9.29
CA TYR A 92 -4.22 -2.57 -8.47
C TYR A 92 -4.10 -3.97 -9.09
N ASN A 93 -5.22 -4.56 -9.48
CA ASN A 93 -5.25 -5.91 -10.07
C ASN A 93 -4.52 -5.97 -11.41
N VAL A 94 -4.63 -4.93 -12.23
CA VAL A 94 -3.88 -4.82 -13.49
C VAL A 94 -2.37 -4.80 -13.23
N VAL A 95 -1.92 -3.96 -12.29
CA VAL A 95 -0.50 -3.87 -11.93
C VAL A 95 0.00 -5.19 -11.34
N LYS A 96 -0.76 -5.78 -10.42
CA LYS A 96 -0.42 -7.05 -9.80
C LYS A 96 -0.22 -8.18 -10.80
N SER A 97 -1.06 -8.21 -11.86
CA SER A 97 -0.98 -9.27 -12.88
C SER A 97 0.13 -9.05 -13.90
N SER A 98 0.60 -7.82 -14.09
CA SER A 98 1.58 -7.47 -15.14
C SER A 98 2.96 -7.09 -14.61
N CYS A 99 3.13 -6.91 -13.31
CA CYS A 99 4.37 -6.45 -12.69
C CYS A 99 4.85 -7.43 -11.63
N ARG A 100 6.15 -7.32 -11.29
CA ARG A 100 6.75 -8.14 -10.24
C ARG A 100 6.60 -7.46 -8.89
N LYS A 101 6.07 -8.18 -7.91
CA LYS A 101 6.00 -7.66 -6.54
C LYS A 101 7.38 -7.69 -5.91
N ILE A 102 7.78 -6.55 -5.32
CA ILE A 102 9.04 -6.42 -4.61
C ILE A 102 8.85 -6.88 -3.17
N LYS A 103 9.77 -7.71 -2.69
CA LYS A 103 9.78 -8.19 -1.30
C LYS A 103 10.77 -7.36 -0.48
N PHE A 104 10.34 -6.95 0.69
CA PHE A 104 11.15 -6.19 1.63
C PHE A 104 11.37 -6.94 2.93
#